data_7618b2924057234d7678c698e7c7d32a
#
_entry.id   7618b2924057234d7678c698e7c7d32a
#
_cell.length_a   1.000
_cell.length_b   1.000
_cell.length_c   1.000
_cell.angle_alpha   90.00
_cell.angle_beta   90.00
_cell.angle_gamma   90.00
#
_symmetry.space_group_name_H-M   'P 1'
#
loop_
_entity.id
_entity.type
_entity.pdbx_description
1 polymer ?
#
loop_
_entity_poly.entity_id
_entity_poly.type
_entity_poly.pdbx_seq_one_letter_code
_entity_poly.pdbx_strand_id
1 'polypeptide(L)'
;DPAIAVSSIVLTNQDGFNYMDKLKDKDGKYIMQPDPTDATKTLLFGKYPVKVVSNKTLKSTNVLKGGAGSDKNDVTGYKYPVYMGDLKEAVTMFDREKMTIELSTEAGDLWAKDLTGIKVRDRFDVQPVDETAVVKGEISVAVAG
;
A
#
# COMPACT_ATOMS: atom_id res chain seq x y z
N ASP A 1 -10.59 -13.41 -12.69
CA ASP A 1 -11.60 -14.29 -12.14
C ASP A 1 -12.75 -13.47 -11.56
N PRO A 2 -14.03 -13.74 -11.92
CA PRO A 2 -15.19 -13.01 -11.39
C PRO A 2 -15.32 -13.08 -9.86
N ALA A 3 -14.89 -14.17 -9.25
CA ALA A 3 -14.91 -14.35 -7.79
C ALA A 3 -13.99 -13.36 -7.08
N ILE A 4 -12.81 -13.13 -7.63
CA ILE A 4 -11.83 -12.16 -7.10
C ILE A 4 -12.34 -10.72 -7.30
N ALA A 5 -13.06 -10.46 -8.39
CA ALA A 5 -13.58 -9.13 -8.69
C ALA A 5 -14.60 -8.62 -7.66
N VAL A 6 -15.33 -9.50 -6.98
CA VAL A 6 -16.33 -9.13 -5.97
C VAL A 6 -15.69 -8.59 -4.70
N SER A 7 -14.56 -9.19 -4.27
CA SER A 7 -13.82 -8.81 -3.06
C SER A 7 -12.66 -7.84 -3.33
N SER A 8 -12.47 -7.43 -4.59
CA SER A 8 -11.36 -6.57 -4.99
C SER A 8 -11.46 -5.19 -4.35
N ILE A 9 -10.31 -4.72 -3.89
CA ILE A 9 -10.10 -3.35 -3.42
C ILE A 9 -9.05 -2.67 -4.31
N VAL A 10 -9.11 -1.34 -4.34
CA VAL A 10 -8.08 -0.52 -4.99
C VAL A 10 -7.19 0.06 -3.91
N LEU A 11 -5.89 -0.19 -4.00
CA LEU A 11 -4.88 0.35 -3.11
C LEU A 11 -4.01 1.33 -3.87
N THR A 12 -3.89 2.55 -3.37
CA THR A 12 -3.03 3.59 -3.95
C THR A 12 -2.41 4.46 -2.87
N ASN A 13 -1.47 5.29 -3.25
CA ASN A 13 -0.91 6.29 -2.35
C ASN A 13 -1.73 7.60 -2.37
N GLN A 14 -1.38 8.55 -1.51
CA GLN A 14 -2.09 9.82 -1.40
C GLN A 14 -2.06 10.63 -2.70
N ASP A 15 -0.93 10.63 -3.41
CA ASP A 15 -0.78 11.38 -4.67
C ASP A 15 -1.66 10.77 -5.78
N GLY A 16 -1.67 9.44 -5.89
CA GLY A 16 -2.53 8.72 -6.84
C GLY A 16 -4.01 8.94 -6.54
N PHE A 17 -4.38 8.94 -5.27
CA PHE A 17 -5.75 9.23 -4.84
C PHE A 17 -6.16 10.66 -5.24
N ASN A 18 -5.34 11.67 -4.90
CA ASN A 18 -5.61 13.07 -5.24
C ASN A 18 -5.70 13.31 -6.76
N TYR A 19 -4.95 12.53 -7.54
CA TYR A 19 -5.05 12.60 -8.99
C TYR A 19 -6.35 11.98 -9.49
N MET A 20 -6.70 10.78 -9.03
CA MET A 20 -7.94 10.09 -9.44
C MET A 20 -9.21 10.86 -9.04
N ASP A 21 -9.18 11.55 -7.89
CA ASP A 21 -10.31 12.33 -7.39
C ASP A 21 -10.71 13.49 -8.33
N LYS A 22 -9.74 13.99 -9.10
CA LYS A 22 -9.95 15.07 -10.09
C LYS A 22 -10.45 14.56 -11.45
N LEU A 23 -10.36 13.25 -11.70
CA LEU A 23 -10.73 12.69 -12.99
C LEU A 23 -12.25 12.59 -13.14
N LYS A 24 -12.70 12.93 -14.33
CA LYS A 24 -14.10 12.83 -14.73
C LYS A 24 -14.23 11.91 -15.94
N ASP A 25 -15.37 11.27 -16.05
CA ASP A 25 -15.75 10.51 -17.24
C ASP A 25 -16.22 11.44 -18.39
N LYS A 26 -16.63 10.85 -19.50
CA LYS A 26 -17.12 11.60 -20.66
C LYS A 26 -18.40 12.41 -20.38
N ASP A 27 -19.16 11.98 -19.37
CA ASP A 27 -20.41 12.63 -18.95
C ASP A 27 -20.18 13.71 -17.88
N GLY A 28 -18.92 13.96 -17.52
CA GLY A 28 -18.52 14.96 -16.54
C GLY A 28 -18.68 14.52 -15.08
N LYS A 29 -19.00 13.24 -14.83
CA LYS A 29 -19.09 12.68 -13.47
C LYS A 29 -17.71 12.30 -12.96
N TYR A 30 -17.46 12.54 -11.68
CA TYR A 30 -16.22 12.08 -11.05
C TYR A 30 -16.18 10.55 -11.00
N ILE A 31 -15.03 9.98 -11.33
CA ILE A 31 -14.81 8.53 -11.25
C ILE A 31 -14.72 8.03 -9.82
N MET A 32 -14.28 8.92 -8.90
CA MET A 32 -14.27 8.67 -7.47
C MET A 32 -15.60 9.16 -6.86
N GLN A 33 -16.28 8.28 -6.16
CA GLN A 33 -17.58 8.57 -5.58
C GLN A 33 -17.59 8.19 -4.11
N PRO A 34 -18.21 9.01 -3.21
CA PRO A 34 -18.40 8.61 -1.83
C PRO A 34 -19.34 7.40 -1.75
N ASP A 35 -19.12 6.52 -0.80
CA ASP A 35 -20.03 5.40 -0.54
C ASP A 35 -21.36 5.94 -0.03
N PRO A 36 -22.51 5.56 -0.63
CA PRO A 36 -23.83 6.01 -0.20
C PRO A 36 -24.16 5.64 1.26
N THR A 37 -23.55 4.58 1.77
CA THR A 37 -23.78 4.07 3.13
C THR A 37 -22.75 4.59 4.15
N ASP A 38 -21.58 5.02 3.70
CA ASP A 38 -20.50 5.47 4.57
C ASP A 38 -19.67 6.55 3.86
N ALA A 39 -20.00 7.81 4.14
CA ALA A 39 -19.34 8.97 3.52
C ALA A 39 -17.81 9.04 3.79
N THR A 40 -17.28 8.25 4.72
CA THR A 40 -15.83 8.17 4.97
C THR A 40 -15.11 7.27 3.98
N LYS A 41 -15.83 6.45 3.23
CA LYS A 41 -15.30 5.55 2.21
C LYS A 41 -15.49 6.12 0.82
N THR A 42 -14.50 5.91 -0.02
CA THR A 42 -14.55 6.30 -1.43
C THR A 42 -14.52 5.06 -2.31
N LEU A 43 -15.39 5.06 -3.32
CA LEU A 43 -15.53 3.99 -4.29
C LEU A 43 -15.02 4.46 -5.66
N LEU A 44 -14.23 3.64 -6.33
CA LEU A 44 -13.88 3.83 -7.72
C LEU A 44 -15.02 3.28 -8.60
N PHE A 45 -15.55 4.11 -9.50
CA PHE A 45 -16.73 3.81 -10.34
C PHE A 45 -17.97 3.36 -9.55
N GLY A 46 -18.10 3.79 -8.28
CA GLY A 46 -19.22 3.38 -7.42
C GLY A 46 -19.22 1.89 -7.04
N LYS A 47 -18.14 1.16 -7.32
CA LYS A 47 -18.07 -0.30 -7.14
C LYS A 47 -16.92 -0.78 -6.26
N TYR A 48 -15.72 -0.27 -6.51
CA TYR A 48 -14.51 -0.78 -5.85
C TYR A 48 -14.06 0.14 -4.72
N PRO A 49 -13.99 -0.34 -3.48
CA PRO A 49 -13.52 0.47 -2.37
C PRO A 49 -12.05 0.84 -2.54
N VAL A 50 -11.73 2.11 -2.33
CA VAL A 50 -10.35 2.62 -2.43
C VAL A 50 -9.74 2.72 -1.04
N LYS A 51 -8.55 2.16 -0.89
CA LYS A 51 -7.71 2.28 0.29
C LYS A 51 -6.51 3.14 -0.03
N VAL A 52 -6.29 4.17 0.79
CA VAL A 52 -5.17 5.09 0.64
C VAL A 52 -4.08 4.73 1.64
N VAL A 53 -2.86 4.63 1.15
CA VAL A 53 -1.67 4.35 1.94
C VAL A 53 -0.74 5.57 1.89
N SER A 54 0.01 5.77 2.96
CA SER A 54 0.98 6.87 3.02
C SER A 54 2.00 6.78 1.87
N ASN A 55 2.37 7.93 1.29
CA ASN A 55 3.44 8.04 0.30
C ASN A 55 4.80 7.54 0.83
N LYS A 56 4.99 7.47 2.15
CA LYS A 56 6.19 6.91 2.76
C LYS A 56 6.26 5.39 2.57
N THR A 57 5.11 4.70 2.62
CA THR A 57 5.02 3.25 2.46
C THR A 57 4.94 2.86 0.99
N LEU A 58 4.13 3.59 0.22
CA LEU A 58 3.92 3.37 -1.21
C LEU A 58 4.36 4.61 -1.98
N LYS A 59 5.61 4.62 -2.44
CA LYS A 59 6.24 5.80 -3.04
C LYS A 59 5.77 6.03 -4.48
N SER A 60 5.54 7.30 -4.81
CA SER A 60 5.45 7.76 -6.20
C SER A 60 6.84 7.76 -6.85
N THR A 61 6.91 7.52 -8.15
CA THR A 61 8.16 7.51 -8.91
C THR A 61 8.20 8.68 -9.86
N ASN A 62 9.31 9.41 -9.88
CA ASN A 62 9.53 10.50 -10.85
C ASN A 62 9.93 9.91 -12.20
N VAL A 63 9.34 10.42 -13.25
CA VAL A 63 9.77 10.16 -14.63
C VAL A 63 10.77 11.25 -15.02
N LEU A 64 12.01 10.85 -15.22
CA LEU A 64 13.08 11.75 -15.62
C LEU A 64 13.16 11.82 -17.15
N LYS A 65 13.57 12.98 -17.67
CA LYS A 65 13.84 13.16 -19.10
C LYS A 65 15.00 12.24 -19.50
N GLY A 66 14.68 11.23 -20.31
CA GLY A 66 15.70 10.30 -20.83
C GLY A 66 16.47 10.96 -21.96
N GLY A 67 17.81 10.95 -21.87
CA GLY A 67 18.72 11.40 -22.93
C GLY A 67 20.15 11.54 -22.40
N ALA A 68 21.15 11.25 -23.22
CA ALA A 68 22.56 11.52 -22.88
C ALA A 68 22.73 13.04 -22.78
N GLY A 69 22.97 13.55 -21.56
CA GLY A 69 23.17 14.99 -21.28
C GLY A 69 21.99 15.70 -20.62
N SER A 70 20.88 15.00 -20.30
CA SER A 70 19.82 15.60 -19.48
C SER A 70 20.22 15.62 -18.00
N ASP A 71 19.98 16.77 -17.35
CA ASP A 71 20.11 16.85 -15.90
C ASP A 71 19.23 15.83 -15.22
N LYS A 72 19.81 15.06 -14.28
CA LYS A 72 19.09 14.02 -13.51
C LYS A 72 17.93 14.58 -12.67
N ASN A 73 17.76 15.89 -12.66
CA ASN A 73 16.71 16.59 -11.91
C ASN A 73 15.54 17.05 -12.80
N ASP A 74 15.59 16.81 -14.12
CA ASP A 74 14.53 17.26 -15.04
C ASP A 74 13.36 16.25 -15.00
N VAL A 75 12.42 16.49 -14.10
CA VAL A 75 11.23 15.64 -13.91
C VAL A 75 10.19 15.99 -14.96
N THR A 76 9.90 15.07 -15.87
CA THR A 76 8.90 15.23 -16.94
C THR A 76 7.54 14.65 -16.60
N GLY A 77 7.46 13.92 -15.51
CA GLY A 77 6.19 13.33 -15.07
C GLY A 77 6.32 12.59 -13.75
N TYR A 78 5.18 12.11 -13.29
CA TYR A 78 5.05 11.30 -12.09
C TYR A 78 4.34 10.00 -12.42
N LYS A 79 4.72 8.91 -11.74
CA LYS A 79 4.03 7.63 -11.76
C LYS A 79 3.49 7.34 -10.38
N TYR A 80 2.19 7.14 -10.29
CA TYR A 80 1.52 6.78 -9.05
C TYR A 80 1.17 5.29 -9.09
N PRO A 81 1.59 4.49 -8.10
CA PRO A 81 1.29 3.07 -8.07
C PRO A 81 -0.17 2.83 -7.69
N VAL A 82 -0.79 1.89 -8.37
CA VAL A 82 -2.15 1.42 -8.10
C VAL A 82 -2.14 -0.10 -8.10
N TYR A 83 -2.69 -0.69 -7.07
CA TYR A 83 -2.90 -2.13 -6.96
C TYR A 83 -4.40 -2.38 -6.90
N MET A 84 -4.86 -3.35 -7.67
CA MET A 84 -6.27 -3.74 -7.69
C MET A 84 -6.38 -5.26 -7.59
N GLY A 85 -7.20 -5.73 -6.68
CA GLY A 85 -7.44 -7.16 -6.48
C GLY A 85 -7.85 -7.52 -5.06
N ASP A 86 -7.91 -8.80 -4.78
CA ASP A 86 -8.14 -9.32 -3.44
C ASP A 86 -6.81 -9.51 -2.70
N LEU A 87 -6.50 -8.57 -1.81
CA LEU A 87 -5.26 -8.62 -1.03
C LEU A 87 -5.25 -9.75 0.01
N LYS A 88 -6.42 -10.27 0.40
CA LYS A 88 -6.49 -11.37 1.38
C LYS A 88 -6.10 -12.70 0.75
N GLU A 89 -6.48 -12.90 -0.52
CA GLU A 89 -6.06 -14.07 -1.27
C GLU A 89 -4.60 -13.95 -1.75
N ALA A 90 -4.16 -12.73 -2.07
CA ALA A 90 -2.82 -12.51 -2.60
C ALA A 90 -1.72 -12.74 -1.57
N VAL A 91 -1.95 -12.32 -0.31
CA VAL A 91 -0.89 -12.30 0.72
C VAL A 91 -1.39 -12.91 2.01
N THR A 92 -0.63 -13.88 2.52
CA THR A 92 -0.92 -14.53 3.80
C THR A 92 0.20 -14.27 4.79
N MET A 93 -0.19 -13.92 6.01
CA MET A 93 0.71 -13.84 7.15
C MET A 93 0.72 -15.17 7.89
N PHE A 94 1.88 -15.78 7.96
CA PHE A 94 2.12 -17.02 8.70
C PHE A 94 2.67 -16.65 10.09
N ASP A 95 1.84 -16.84 11.11
CA ASP A 95 2.26 -16.69 12.50
C ASP A 95 2.85 -18.02 12.98
N ARG A 96 4.16 -18.08 13.12
CA ARG A 96 4.88 -19.28 13.52
C ARG A 96 4.98 -19.44 15.04
N GLU A 97 5.09 -18.33 15.74
CA GLU A 97 5.23 -18.32 17.20
C GLU A 97 4.54 -17.07 17.75
N LYS A 98 3.49 -17.27 18.52
CA LYS A 98 2.80 -16.17 19.20
C LYS A 98 3.74 -15.45 20.15
N MET A 99 3.53 -14.16 20.33
CA MET A 99 4.33 -13.34 21.19
C MET A 99 4.48 -13.98 22.59
N THR A 100 5.73 -14.29 22.95
CA THR A 100 6.11 -14.80 24.28
C THR A 100 6.90 -13.72 25.01
N ILE A 101 6.60 -13.56 26.31
CA ILE A 101 7.31 -12.65 27.21
C ILE A 101 7.97 -13.50 28.29
N GLU A 102 9.27 -13.45 28.36
CA GLU A 102 10.10 -14.13 29.36
C GLU A 102 10.78 -13.08 30.25
N LEU A 103 10.69 -13.31 31.55
CA LEU A 103 11.39 -12.51 32.55
C LEU A 103 12.56 -13.33 33.11
N SER A 104 13.73 -12.73 33.20
CA SER A 104 14.91 -13.37 33.78
C SER A 104 15.71 -12.37 34.62
N THR A 105 16.15 -12.78 35.78
CA THR A 105 17.06 -12.08 36.63
C THR A 105 18.48 -12.62 36.54
N GLU A 106 18.68 -13.80 35.92
CA GLU A 106 19.93 -14.55 35.92
C GLU A 106 20.66 -14.54 34.57
N ALA A 107 20.05 -13.96 33.51
CA ALA A 107 20.62 -13.98 32.17
C ALA A 107 21.80 -12.98 32.03
N GLY A 108 22.98 -13.49 31.76
CA GLY A 108 24.21 -12.67 31.60
C GLY A 108 24.59 -11.92 32.87
N ASP A 109 24.85 -10.62 32.76
CA ASP A 109 25.27 -9.76 33.87
C ASP A 109 24.11 -9.19 34.72
N LEU A 110 22.87 -9.61 34.47
CA LEU A 110 21.68 -9.04 35.11
C LEU A 110 21.71 -9.22 36.63
N TRP A 111 22.15 -10.40 37.11
CA TRP A 111 22.22 -10.72 38.52
C TRP A 111 23.25 -9.81 39.25
N ALA A 112 24.42 -9.59 38.64
CA ALA A 112 25.47 -8.75 39.21
C ALA A 112 25.08 -7.26 39.29
N LYS A 113 24.11 -6.83 38.52
CA LYS A 113 23.60 -5.45 38.43
C LYS A 113 22.25 -5.24 39.08
N ASP A 114 21.69 -6.27 39.71
CA ASP A 114 20.34 -6.26 40.32
C ASP A 114 19.25 -5.79 39.32
N LEU A 115 19.32 -6.30 38.08
CA LEU A 115 18.42 -5.95 36.99
C LEU A 115 17.54 -7.13 36.58
N THR A 116 16.31 -6.84 36.17
CA THR A 116 15.42 -7.81 35.55
C THR A 116 15.40 -7.59 34.05
N GLY A 117 15.77 -8.61 33.29
CA GLY A 117 15.68 -8.62 31.83
C GLY A 117 14.31 -9.07 31.36
N ILE A 118 13.75 -8.36 30.38
CA ILE A 118 12.52 -8.74 29.70
C ILE A 118 12.88 -9.11 28.26
N LYS A 119 12.58 -10.37 27.88
CA LYS A 119 12.75 -10.86 26.52
C LYS A 119 11.40 -11.04 25.88
N VAL A 120 11.17 -10.32 24.79
CA VAL A 120 9.99 -10.48 23.97
C VAL A 120 10.38 -11.16 22.67
N ARG A 121 9.67 -12.22 22.30
CA ARG A 121 9.87 -12.94 21.05
C ARG A 121 8.55 -13.07 20.32
N ASP A 122 8.60 -12.75 19.02
CA ASP A 122 7.51 -12.93 18.07
C ASP A 122 8.10 -13.39 16.75
N ARG A 123 7.46 -14.34 16.06
CA ARG A 123 7.94 -14.87 14.78
C ARG A 123 6.80 -14.99 13.80
N PHE A 124 6.80 -14.12 12.84
CA PHE A 124 5.85 -14.18 11.71
C PHE A 124 6.59 -14.05 10.38
N ASP A 125 5.94 -14.50 9.33
CA ASP A 125 6.40 -14.36 7.95
C ASP A 125 5.23 -13.94 7.08
N VAL A 126 5.49 -13.14 6.07
CA VAL A 126 4.48 -12.65 5.13
C VAL A 126 4.90 -13.06 3.73
N GLN A 127 4.07 -13.89 3.09
CA GLN A 127 4.38 -14.40 1.76
C GLN A 127 3.23 -14.20 0.78
N PRO A 128 3.53 -13.94 -0.50
CA PRO A 128 2.55 -14.01 -1.57
C PRO A 128 2.12 -15.47 -1.77
N VAL A 129 0.82 -15.70 -1.80
CA VAL A 129 0.24 -17.04 -2.02
C VAL A 129 -0.34 -17.13 -3.42
N ASP A 130 -1.08 -16.11 -3.84
CA ASP A 130 -1.65 -16.02 -5.19
C ASP A 130 -1.28 -14.69 -5.84
N GLU A 131 -0.28 -14.72 -6.71
CA GLU A 131 0.17 -13.54 -7.46
C GLU A 131 -0.86 -13.09 -8.51
N THR A 132 -1.79 -13.97 -8.90
CA THR A 132 -2.83 -13.67 -9.89
C THR A 132 -4.02 -12.93 -9.29
N ALA A 133 -4.15 -12.93 -7.96
CA ALA A 133 -5.24 -12.27 -7.25
C ALA A 133 -5.13 -10.74 -7.25
N VAL A 134 -3.95 -10.18 -7.53
CA VAL A 134 -3.69 -8.73 -7.54
C VAL A 134 -2.99 -8.30 -8.82
N VAL A 135 -3.46 -7.21 -9.41
CA VAL A 135 -2.83 -6.57 -10.57
C VAL A 135 -2.21 -5.25 -10.13
N LYS A 136 -0.95 -5.05 -10.50
CA LYS A 136 -0.24 -3.79 -10.34
C LYS A 136 -0.41 -2.93 -11.58
N GLY A 137 -0.84 -1.69 -11.42
CA GLY A 137 -0.87 -0.66 -12.43
C GLY A 137 -0.10 0.58 -11.99
N GLU A 138 0.16 1.47 -12.92
CA GLU A 138 0.76 2.78 -12.67
C GLU A 138 -0.02 3.86 -13.42
N ILE A 139 -0.36 4.93 -12.74
CA ILE A 139 -0.93 6.12 -13.36
C ILE A 139 0.22 7.05 -13.72
N SER A 140 0.47 7.25 -15.01
CA SER A 140 1.51 8.16 -15.49
C SER A 140 0.91 9.52 -15.78
N VAL A 141 1.48 10.56 -15.18
CA VAL A 141 1.06 11.96 -15.32
C VAL A 141 2.24 12.74 -15.85
N ALA A 142 2.06 13.42 -16.99
CA ALA A 142 3.06 14.34 -17.50
C ALA A 142 2.98 15.67 -16.72
N VAL A 143 4.14 16.28 -16.44
CA VAL A 143 4.20 17.66 -15.97
C VAL A 143 3.91 18.55 -17.19
N ALA A 144 2.87 19.37 -17.09
CA ALA A 144 2.64 20.40 -18.09
C ALA A 144 3.81 21.39 -18.04
N GLY A 145 4.51 21.54 -19.16
CA GLY A 145 5.61 22.49 -19.34
C GLY A 145 5.11 23.93 -19.37
#